data_442a79ae119ac4ab838f68bf4449a0b0
#
_entry.id   442a79ae119ac4ab838f68bf4449a0b0
#
_cell.length_a   1.000
_cell.length_b   1.000
_cell.length_c   1.000
_cell.angle_alpha   90.00
_cell.angle_beta   90.00
_cell.angle_gamma   90.00
#
_symmetry.space_group_name_H-M   'P 1'
#
loop_
_entity.id
_entity.type
_entity.pdbx_description
1 polymer ?
#
loop_
_entity_poly.entity_id
_entity_poly.type
_entity_poly.pdbx_seq_one_letter_code
_entity_poly.pdbx_strand_id
1 'polypeptide(L)'
;MNKIIVAVSGASGSIYTKVLLDKLISIKSQWSDLSIVITDNAKLVWKTELGENDFNKYEAHFYEKNDFNAPFASGSANYNIMIIIPCSMGTIGRIANGLSNDLISRAADVILKESRKLICVVRETPYNLIHIRNMETITQAGGIICPASPSFYSKPKTIEDAVATVVDRVISLAGLKIDSYSWPE
;
A
#
# COMPACT_ATOMS: atom_id res chain seq x y z
N MET A 1 5.80 6.90 -17.64
CA MET A 1 6.47 6.73 -16.35
C MET A 1 5.40 6.52 -15.28
N ASN A 2 5.63 5.68 -14.27
CA ASN A 2 4.59 5.36 -13.29
C ASN A 2 4.34 6.54 -12.33
N LYS A 3 3.07 6.75 -11.95
CA LYS A 3 2.66 7.61 -10.85
C LYS A 3 2.06 6.73 -9.76
N ILE A 4 2.61 6.82 -8.56
CA ILE A 4 2.34 5.88 -7.47
C ILE A 4 1.64 6.59 -6.31
N ILE A 5 0.61 5.95 -5.78
CA ILE A 5 -0.03 6.33 -4.52
C ILE A 5 0.34 5.28 -3.48
N VAL A 6 0.90 5.72 -2.36
CA VAL A 6 1.06 4.88 -1.17
C VAL A 6 0.09 5.37 -0.10
N ALA A 7 -0.82 4.52 0.30
CA ALA A 7 -1.78 4.80 1.35
C ALA A 7 -1.46 3.97 2.60
N VAL A 8 -1.49 4.61 3.78
CA VAL A 8 -1.14 3.98 5.05
C VAL A 8 -2.35 4.01 5.96
N SER A 9 -2.92 2.85 6.25
CA SER A 9 -4.04 2.73 7.17
C SER A 9 -3.60 2.35 8.59
N GLY A 10 -4.50 2.39 9.56
CA GLY A 10 -4.21 2.18 10.97
C GLY A 10 -4.03 0.71 11.41
N ALA A 11 -3.66 -0.21 10.54
CA ALA A 11 -3.25 -1.55 10.94
C ALA A 11 -1.81 -1.53 11.47
N SER A 12 -1.47 -2.45 12.39
CA SER A 12 -0.08 -2.66 12.81
C SER A 12 0.80 -3.10 11.63
N GLY A 13 2.07 -2.74 11.63
CA GLY A 13 3.01 -3.05 10.57
C GLY A 13 3.52 -1.82 9.81
N SER A 14 3.72 -0.70 10.51
CA SER A 14 4.34 0.53 9.95
C SER A 14 5.69 0.25 9.29
N ILE A 15 6.39 -0.77 9.76
CA ILE A 15 7.67 -1.22 9.20
C ILE A 15 7.54 -1.63 7.72
N TYR A 16 6.40 -2.21 7.29
CA TYR A 16 6.16 -2.52 5.87
C TYR A 16 6.15 -1.25 5.02
N THR A 17 5.49 -0.20 5.51
CA THR A 17 5.48 1.10 4.82
C THR A 17 6.87 1.70 4.76
N LYS A 18 7.61 1.69 5.88
CA LYS A 18 8.98 2.21 5.95
C LYS A 18 9.87 1.53 4.91
N VAL A 19 9.90 0.20 4.89
CA VAL A 19 10.71 -0.58 3.94
C VAL A 19 10.25 -0.34 2.49
N LEU A 20 8.93 -0.22 2.23
CA LEU A 20 8.44 0.12 0.89
C LEU A 20 8.93 1.49 0.44
N LEU A 21 8.81 2.52 1.27
CA LEU A 21 9.23 3.88 0.92
C LEU A 21 10.75 3.94 0.67
N ASP A 22 11.56 3.34 1.56
CA ASP A 22 13.01 3.28 1.40
C ASP A 22 13.40 2.60 0.04
N LYS A 23 12.71 1.51 -0.32
CA LYS A 23 12.94 0.83 -1.61
C LYS A 23 12.41 1.62 -2.81
N LEU A 24 11.25 2.28 -2.73
CA LEU A 24 10.75 3.12 -3.81
C LEU A 24 11.72 4.27 -4.14
N ILE A 25 12.31 4.90 -3.13
CA ILE A 25 13.34 5.94 -3.36
C ILE A 25 14.56 5.36 -4.08
N SER A 26 15.01 4.14 -3.72
CA SER A 26 16.16 3.51 -4.40
C SER A 26 15.93 3.20 -5.88
N ILE A 27 14.67 3.08 -6.31
CA ILE A 27 14.28 2.84 -7.71
C ILE A 27 13.59 4.05 -8.36
N LYS A 28 13.95 5.27 -7.95
CA LYS A 28 13.38 6.55 -8.42
C LYS A 28 13.28 6.68 -9.94
N SER A 29 14.18 6.03 -10.68
CA SER A 29 14.17 6.06 -12.15
C SER A 29 12.95 5.38 -12.79
N GLN A 30 12.16 4.62 -12.03
CA GLN A 30 11.03 3.85 -12.56
C GLN A 30 9.67 4.54 -12.39
N TRP A 31 9.62 5.67 -11.67
CA TRP A 31 8.40 6.43 -11.42
C TRP A 31 8.65 7.94 -11.50
N SER A 32 7.61 8.71 -11.81
CA SER A 32 7.68 10.17 -11.97
C SER A 32 7.01 10.91 -10.83
N ASP A 33 6.11 10.27 -10.11
CA ASP A 33 5.36 10.89 -9.02
C ASP A 33 5.09 9.87 -7.92
N LEU A 34 5.32 10.27 -6.67
CA LEU A 34 5.02 9.49 -5.48
C LEU A 34 4.17 10.35 -4.55
N SER A 35 2.93 9.94 -4.37
CA SER A 35 1.96 10.59 -3.48
C SER A 35 1.65 9.68 -2.30
N ILE A 36 1.63 10.25 -1.10
CA ILE A 36 1.44 9.49 0.15
C ILE A 36 0.23 10.04 0.91
N VAL A 37 -0.65 9.15 1.35
CA VAL A 37 -1.79 9.47 2.22
C VAL A 37 -1.68 8.64 3.49
N ILE A 38 -1.65 9.31 4.65
CA ILE A 38 -1.51 8.64 5.96
C ILE A 38 -2.71 9.00 6.84
N THR A 39 -3.43 7.99 7.33
CA THR A 39 -4.52 8.22 8.30
C THR A 39 -3.99 8.62 9.67
N ASP A 40 -4.83 9.32 10.48
CA ASP A 40 -4.44 9.69 11.85
C ASP A 40 -4.10 8.47 12.69
N ASN A 41 -4.87 7.38 12.56
CA ASN A 41 -4.57 6.12 13.24
C ASN A 41 -3.23 5.53 12.77
N ALA A 42 -2.89 5.67 11.48
CA ALA A 42 -1.59 5.19 10.98
C ALA A 42 -0.43 6.01 11.57
N LYS A 43 -0.58 7.33 11.71
CA LYS A 43 0.42 8.18 12.39
C LYS A 43 0.64 7.74 13.84
N LEU A 44 -0.45 7.41 14.56
CA LEU A 44 -0.37 6.91 15.93
C LEU A 44 0.31 5.54 16.01
N VAL A 45 -0.07 4.60 15.15
CA VAL A 45 0.53 3.25 15.08
C VAL A 45 2.01 3.34 14.75
N TRP A 46 2.37 4.15 13.77
CA TRP A 46 3.78 4.38 13.41
C TRP A 46 4.59 4.90 14.60
N LYS A 47 4.09 5.94 15.30
CA LYS A 47 4.76 6.47 16.50
C LYS A 47 4.97 5.39 17.56
N THR A 48 3.98 4.51 17.74
CA THR A 48 4.03 3.43 18.71
C THR A 48 5.07 2.35 18.32
N GLU A 49 5.14 1.98 17.05
CA GLU A 49 5.96 0.87 16.55
C GLU A 49 7.40 1.30 16.21
N LEU A 50 7.59 2.49 15.64
CA LEU A 50 8.86 2.94 15.08
C LEU A 50 9.42 4.22 15.74
N GLY A 51 8.66 4.85 16.63
CA GLY A 51 9.06 6.11 17.28
C GLY A 51 8.71 7.34 16.44
N GLU A 52 9.49 8.42 16.60
CA GLU A 52 9.23 9.67 15.88
C GLU A 52 9.38 9.51 14.37
N ASN A 53 8.55 10.26 13.64
CA ASN A 53 8.48 10.25 12.19
C ASN A 53 9.27 11.38 11.58
N ASP A 54 10.20 11.06 10.72
CA ASP A 54 10.71 12.01 9.74
C ASP A 54 10.28 11.57 8.31
N PHE A 55 9.03 11.88 7.96
CA PHE A 55 8.55 11.67 6.60
C PHE A 55 9.17 12.66 5.61
N ASN A 56 9.75 13.77 6.07
CA ASN A 56 10.36 14.79 5.21
C ASN A 56 11.59 14.26 4.46
N LYS A 57 12.16 13.14 4.93
CA LYS A 57 13.26 12.47 4.23
C LYS A 57 12.87 11.85 2.89
N TYR A 58 11.56 11.63 2.66
CA TYR A 58 11.08 11.03 1.42
C TYR A 58 10.74 12.13 0.40
N GLU A 59 11.27 12.02 -0.80
CA GLU A 59 10.93 12.86 -1.94
C GLU A 59 9.55 12.45 -2.48
N ALA A 60 8.48 12.89 -1.77
CA ALA A 60 7.10 12.53 -2.06
C ALA A 60 6.14 13.67 -1.72
N HIS A 61 4.95 13.66 -2.31
CA HIS A 61 3.87 14.58 -1.98
C HIS A 61 2.96 13.96 -0.90
N PHE A 62 2.80 14.64 0.23
CA PHE A 62 1.97 14.18 1.34
C PHE A 62 0.60 14.85 1.31
N TYR A 63 -0.45 14.06 1.49
CA TYR A 63 -1.84 14.51 1.49
C TYR A 63 -2.55 14.03 2.76
N GLU A 64 -3.40 14.88 3.29
CA GLU A 64 -4.28 14.52 4.39
C GLU A 64 -5.44 13.64 3.91
N LYS A 65 -5.97 12.79 4.79
CA LYS A 65 -7.05 11.83 4.43
C LYS A 65 -8.34 12.48 3.90
N ASN A 66 -8.55 13.77 4.16
CA ASN A 66 -9.74 14.53 3.73
C ASN A 66 -9.44 15.52 2.60
N ASP A 67 -8.25 15.50 2.02
CA ASP A 67 -7.86 16.39 0.93
C ASP A 67 -8.33 15.87 -0.44
N PHE A 68 -9.59 16.06 -0.76
CA PHE A 68 -10.18 15.67 -2.04
C PHE A 68 -9.69 16.52 -3.23
N ASN A 69 -8.87 17.56 -3.01
CA ASN A 69 -8.20 18.30 -4.09
C ASN A 69 -6.95 17.59 -4.59
N ALA A 70 -6.51 16.52 -3.93
CA ALA A 70 -5.38 15.71 -4.39
C ALA A 70 -5.60 15.24 -5.84
N PRO A 71 -4.58 15.30 -6.73
CA PRO A 71 -4.73 14.99 -8.14
C PRO A 71 -5.34 13.62 -8.42
N PHE A 72 -4.97 12.62 -7.60
CA PHE A 72 -5.42 11.23 -7.76
C PHE A 72 -6.85 10.96 -7.23
N ALA A 73 -7.53 11.97 -6.69
CA ALA A 73 -8.98 11.90 -6.45
C ALA A 73 -9.79 11.90 -7.76
N SER A 74 -9.12 12.19 -8.91
CA SER A 74 -9.67 12.13 -10.26
C SER A 74 -8.88 11.21 -11.18
N GLY A 75 -9.57 10.46 -12.05
CA GLY A 75 -8.95 9.55 -13.03
C GLY A 75 -8.08 10.27 -14.07
N SER A 76 -8.32 11.55 -14.34
CA SER A 76 -7.61 12.35 -15.34
C SER A 76 -6.14 12.61 -14.98
N ALA A 77 -5.75 12.50 -13.71
CA ALA A 77 -4.37 12.70 -13.25
C ALA A 77 -3.42 11.53 -13.58
N ASN A 78 -3.95 10.42 -14.09
CA ASN A 78 -3.19 9.27 -14.59
C ASN A 78 -2.26 8.60 -13.58
N TYR A 79 -2.62 8.59 -12.28
CA TYR A 79 -1.97 7.70 -11.33
C TYR A 79 -2.36 6.26 -11.66
N ASN A 80 -1.39 5.39 -11.87
CA ASN A 80 -1.63 4.05 -12.41
C ASN A 80 -1.35 2.91 -11.41
N ILE A 81 -0.78 3.24 -10.26
CA ILE A 81 -0.48 2.28 -9.19
C ILE A 81 -0.93 2.85 -7.86
N MET A 82 -1.68 2.07 -7.07
CA MET A 82 -1.98 2.36 -5.68
C MET A 82 -1.63 1.17 -4.81
N ILE A 83 -0.85 1.42 -3.77
CA ILE A 83 -0.45 0.43 -2.77
C ILE A 83 -0.97 0.89 -1.42
N ILE A 84 -1.83 0.09 -0.78
CA ILE A 84 -2.30 0.34 0.58
C ILE A 84 -1.53 -0.58 1.52
N ILE A 85 -0.65 -0.02 2.36
CA ILE A 85 0.30 -0.78 3.17
C ILE A 85 0.62 -0.09 4.51
N PRO A 86 0.36 -0.72 5.66
CA PRO A 86 -0.51 -1.87 5.81
C PRO A 86 -1.98 -1.51 5.51
N CYS A 87 -2.76 -2.47 5.06
CA CYS A 87 -4.18 -2.28 4.78
C CYS A 87 -5.04 -2.94 5.87
N SER A 88 -5.85 -2.14 6.58
CA SER A 88 -6.76 -2.63 7.60
C SER A 88 -8.04 -3.20 6.98
N MET A 89 -8.70 -4.14 7.68
CA MET A 89 -9.99 -4.69 7.25
C MET A 89 -11.09 -3.63 7.15
N GLY A 90 -11.02 -2.56 7.96
CA GLY A 90 -11.95 -1.43 7.83
C GLY A 90 -11.75 -0.67 6.49
N THR A 91 -10.53 -0.55 6.00
CA THR A 91 -10.24 0.03 4.67
C THR A 91 -10.72 -0.92 3.58
N ILE A 92 -10.43 -2.22 3.68
CA ILE A 92 -10.95 -3.25 2.76
C ILE A 92 -12.48 -3.20 2.68
N GLY A 93 -13.15 -3.12 3.84
CA GLY A 93 -14.62 -3.05 3.89
C GLY A 93 -15.19 -1.82 3.18
N ARG A 94 -14.57 -0.64 3.35
CA ARG A 94 -15.01 0.58 2.65
C ARG A 94 -14.85 0.46 1.13
N ILE A 95 -13.68 0.01 0.67
CA ILE A 95 -13.41 -0.15 -0.77
C ILE A 95 -14.35 -1.18 -1.39
N ALA A 96 -14.52 -2.34 -0.76
CA ALA A 96 -15.40 -3.41 -1.25
C ALA A 96 -16.88 -3.00 -1.40
N ASN A 97 -17.32 -2.04 -0.58
CA ASN A 97 -18.68 -1.52 -0.62
C ASN A 97 -18.82 -0.18 -1.38
N GLY A 98 -17.78 0.26 -2.11
CA GLY A 98 -17.82 1.48 -2.92
C GLY A 98 -17.94 2.77 -2.10
N LEU A 99 -17.54 2.75 -0.83
CA LEU A 99 -17.59 3.95 0.03
C LEU A 99 -16.36 4.82 -0.23
N SER A 100 -16.60 6.07 -0.63
CA SER A 100 -15.56 7.07 -0.97
C SER A 100 -15.61 8.25 -0.01
N ASN A 101 -15.61 7.97 1.30
CA ASN A 101 -15.76 8.97 2.36
C ASN A 101 -14.44 9.54 2.91
N ASP A 102 -13.32 9.06 2.41
CA ASP A 102 -11.98 9.61 2.64
C ASP A 102 -11.14 9.50 1.35
N LEU A 103 -10.00 10.18 1.31
CA LEU A 103 -9.14 10.22 0.14
C LEU A 103 -8.58 8.84 -0.25
N ILE A 104 -8.35 7.94 0.72
CA ILE A 104 -7.84 6.58 0.44
C ILE A 104 -8.89 5.76 -0.29
N SER A 105 -10.11 5.72 0.24
CA SER A 105 -11.22 4.99 -0.38
C SER A 105 -11.62 5.61 -1.74
N ARG A 106 -11.57 6.95 -1.87
CA ARG A 106 -11.79 7.65 -3.13
C ARG A 106 -10.73 7.31 -4.17
N ALA A 107 -9.45 7.33 -3.81
CA ALA A 107 -8.36 6.97 -4.71
C ALA A 107 -8.46 5.50 -5.17
N ALA A 108 -8.78 4.59 -4.26
CA ALA A 108 -8.98 3.18 -4.59
C ALA A 108 -10.15 2.98 -5.57
N ASP A 109 -11.28 3.68 -5.37
CA ASP A 109 -12.41 3.68 -6.30
C ASP A 109 -11.98 4.17 -7.69
N VAL A 110 -11.23 5.27 -7.77
CA VAL A 110 -10.68 5.79 -9.03
C VAL A 110 -9.77 4.76 -9.70
N ILE A 111 -8.86 4.16 -8.96
CA ILE A 111 -7.92 3.15 -9.50
C ILE A 111 -8.68 1.94 -10.07
N LEU A 112 -9.68 1.43 -9.34
CA LEU A 112 -10.48 0.29 -9.80
C LEU A 112 -11.33 0.62 -11.02
N LYS A 113 -12.07 1.74 -11.02
CA LYS A 113 -12.93 2.10 -12.17
C LYS A 113 -12.16 2.41 -13.46
N GLU A 114 -10.88 2.82 -13.33
CA GLU A 114 -9.97 3.04 -14.46
C GLU A 114 -9.20 1.75 -14.84
N SER A 115 -9.54 0.61 -14.24
CA SER A 115 -8.85 -0.68 -14.45
C SER A 115 -7.33 -0.59 -14.25
N ARG A 116 -6.92 0.21 -13.26
CA ARG A 116 -5.53 0.42 -12.88
C ARG A 116 -5.16 -0.50 -11.70
N LYS A 117 -3.92 -0.47 -11.28
CA LYS A 117 -3.37 -1.43 -10.33
C LYS A 117 -3.60 -1.01 -8.89
N LEU A 118 -4.51 -1.67 -8.19
CA LEU A 118 -4.72 -1.57 -6.74
C LEU A 118 -4.09 -2.78 -6.04
N ILE A 119 -3.19 -2.54 -5.07
CA ILE A 119 -2.58 -3.58 -4.24
C ILE A 119 -2.88 -3.28 -2.77
N CYS A 120 -3.62 -4.17 -2.12
CA CYS A 120 -3.96 -4.06 -0.70
C CYS A 120 -3.10 -5.04 0.10
N VAL A 121 -2.13 -4.52 0.86
CA VAL A 121 -1.25 -5.33 1.72
C VAL A 121 -1.93 -5.51 3.06
N VAL A 122 -2.79 -6.52 3.13
CA VAL A 122 -3.67 -6.74 4.28
C VAL A 122 -2.90 -7.28 5.49
N ARG A 123 -3.15 -6.70 6.69
CA ARG A 123 -2.59 -7.17 7.95
C ARG A 123 -3.71 -7.29 8.99
N GLU A 124 -4.10 -8.52 9.24
CA GLU A 124 -5.15 -8.89 10.21
C GLU A 124 -5.01 -10.36 10.62
N THR A 125 -5.36 -10.67 11.85
CA THR A 125 -5.48 -12.04 12.35
C THR A 125 -6.39 -12.11 13.57
N PRO A 126 -7.36 -13.06 13.66
CA PRO A 126 -7.84 -13.93 12.58
C PRO A 126 -8.75 -13.19 11.60
N TYR A 127 -9.05 -13.81 10.47
CA TYR A 127 -10.10 -13.32 9.56
C TYR A 127 -11.48 -13.85 9.98
N ASN A 128 -12.51 -13.00 9.85
CA ASN A 128 -13.91 -13.42 9.89
C ASN A 128 -14.48 -13.52 8.45
N LEU A 129 -15.69 -14.05 8.34
CA LEU A 129 -16.33 -14.22 7.03
C LEU A 129 -16.55 -12.89 6.28
N ILE A 130 -16.84 -11.80 7.00
CA ILE A 130 -17.02 -10.47 6.39
C ILE A 130 -15.70 -10.01 5.74
N HIS A 131 -14.55 -10.19 6.41
CA HIS A 131 -13.24 -9.88 5.86
C HIS A 131 -12.98 -10.66 4.57
N ILE A 132 -13.26 -11.97 4.58
CA ILE A 132 -13.05 -12.85 3.42
C ILE A 132 -13.91 -12.42 2.23
N ARG A 133 -15.21 -12.14 2.46
CA ARG A 133 -16.12 -11.66 1.41
C ARG A 133 -15.69 -10.31 0.82
N ASN A 134 -15.24 -9.37 1.67
CA ASN A 134 -14.77 -8.07 1.20
C ASN A 134 -13.48 -8.21 0.36
N MET A 135 -12.56 -9.08 0.76
CA MET A 135 -11.36 -9.38 -0.04
C MET A 135 -11.72 -10.05 -1.37
N GLU A 136 -12.67 -10.97 -1.39
CA GLU A 136 -13.22 -11.57 -2.61
C GLU A 136 -13.78 -10.50 -3.55
N THR A 137 -14.62 -9.58 -3.05
CA THR A 137 -15.20 -8.48 -3.83
C THR A 137 -14.13 -7.60 -4.48
N ILE A 138 -13.09 -7.22 -3.72
CA ILE A 138 -11.97 -6.44 -4.27
C ILE A 138 -11.23 -7.23 -5.36
N THR A 139 -11.02 -8.52 -5.15
CA THR A 139 -10.33 -9.38 -6.13
C THR A 139 -11.15 -9.50 -7.41
N GLN A 140 -12.46 -9.68 -7.32
CA GLN A 140 -13.37 -9.71 -8.47
C GLN A 140 -13.40 -8.37 -9.23
N ALA A 141 -13.24 -7.24 -8.50
CA ALA A 141 -13.13 -5.91 -9.10
C ALA A 141 -11.75 -5.61 -9.73
N GLY A 142 -10.81 -6.57 -9.72
CA GLY A 142 -9.48 -6.44 -10.31
C GLY A 142 -8.39 -5.92 -9.35
N GLY A 143 -8.70 -5.72 -8.07
CA GLY A 143 -7.71 -5.41 -7.05
C GLY A 143 -6.91 -6.65 -6.61
N ILE A 144 -5.72 -6.42 -6.11
CA ILE A 144 -4.82 -7.48 -5.63
C ILE A 144 -4.82 -7.49 -4.11
N ILE A 145 -5.23 -8.60 -3.51
CA ILE A 145 -5.06 -8.84 -2.08
C ILE A 145 -3.71 -9.52 -1.87
N CYS A 146 -2.80 -8.82 -1.20
CA CYS A 146 -1.47 -9.30 -0.86
C CYS A 146 -1.34 -9.37 0.67
N PRO A 147 -1.46 -10.54 1.31
CA PRO A 147 -1.29 -10.65 2.74
C PRO A 147 0.11 -10.22 3.19
N ALA A 148 0.20 -9.51 4.32
CA ALA A 148 1.46 -9.16 4.97
C ALA A 148 2.08 -10.42 5.66
N SER A 149 2.34 -11.44 4.85
CA SER A 149 2.83 -12.76 5.28
C SER A 149 4.24 -12.99 4.72
N PRO A 150 5.30 -12.81 5.53
CA PRO A 150 6.68 -12.99 5.08
C PRO A 150 6.97 -14.39 4.58
N SER A 151 7.85 -14.50 3.58
CA SER A 151 8.40 -15.78 3.16
C SER A 151 9.77 -16.02 3.84
N PHE A 152 10.15 -17.30 3.98
CA PHE A 152 11.38 -17.68 4.69
C PHE A 152 12.41 -18.39 3.80
N TYR A 153 12.15 -18.50 2.50
CA TYR A 153 13.06 -19.16 1.56
C TYR A 153 14.43 -18.46 1.47
N SER A 154 14.45 -17.12 1.59
CA SER A 154 15.67 -16.32 1.62
C SER A 154 16.43 -16.38 2.94
N LYS A 155 15.91 -17.11 3.96
CA LYS A 155 16.46 -17.21 5.32
C LYS A 155 16.71 -15.83 5.97
N PRO A 156 15.66 -14.98 6.09
CA PRO A 156 15.80 -13.65 6.67
C PRO A 156 16.39 -13.71 8.09
N LYS A 157 17.29 -12.78 8.40
CA LYS A 157 18.00 -12.73 9.68
C LYS A 157 17.48 -11.63 10.61
N THR A 158 16.84 -10.64 10.05
CA THR A 158 16.27 -9.49 10.77
C THR A 158 14.76 -9.38 10.49
N ILE A 159 14.06 -8.57 11.26
CA ILE A 159 12.66 -8.26 11.00
C ILE A 159 12.54 -7.53 9.65
N GLU A 160 13.44 -6.61 9.37
CA GLU A 160 13.51 -5.87 8.12
C GLU A 160 13.67 -6.81 6.92
N ASP A 161 14.55 -7.83 7.02
CA ASP A 161 14.71 -8.83 5.95
C ASP A 161 13.40 -9.62 5.72
N ALA A 162 12.72 -10.02 6.79
CA ALA A 162 11.45 -10.72 6.69
C ALA A 162 10.36 -9.86 6.04
N VAL A 163 10.25 -8.60 6.47
CA VAL A 163 9.34 -7.60 5.90
C VAL A 163 9.66 -7.34 4.43
N ALA A 164 10.94 -7.26 4.08
CA ALA A 164 11.39 -7.04 2.71
C ALA A 164 10.88 -8.11 1.75
N THR A 165 10.69 -9.36 2.17
CA THR A 165 10.14 -10.42 1.31
C THR A 165 8.72 -10.11 0.82
N VAL A 166 7.88 -9.48 1.68
CA VAL A 166 6.55 -9.02 1.29
C VAL A 166 6.64 -7.79 0.40
N VAL A 167 7.46 -6.82 0.79
CA VAL A 167 7.61 -5.55 0.06
C VAL A 167 8.13 -5.77 -1.35
N ASP A 168 9.10 -6.66 -1.54
CA ASP A 168 9.63 -7.03 -2.85
C ASP A 168 8.54 -7.65 -3.74
N ARG A 169 7.69 -8.49 -3.15
CA ARG A 169 6.54 -9.03 -3.87
C ARG A 169 5.54 -7.93 -4.27
N VAL A 170 5.28 -6.98 -3.39
CA VAL A 170 4.41 -5.81 -3.66
C VAL A 170 4.97 -4.97 -4.80
N ILE A 171 6.27 -4.67 -4.79
CA ILE A 171 6.97 -3.91 -5.85
C ILE A 171 6.88 -4.67 -7.19
N SER A 172 7.12 -5.97 -7.18
CA SER A 172 6.97 -6.84 -8.36
C SER A 172 5.53 -6.84 -8.89
N LEU A 173 4.52 -6.98 -8.01
CA LEU A 173 3.10 -6.89 -8.37
C LEU A 173 2.75 -5.51 -8.95
N ALA A 174 3.37 -4.45 -8.46
CA ALA A 174 3.25 -3.11 -9.02
C ALA A 174 3.81 -3.01 -10.46
N GLY A 175 4.59 -3.97 -10.92
CA GLY A 175 5.25 -3.96 -12.22
C GLY A 175 6.55 -3.16 -12.22
N LEU A 176 7.10 -2.90 -11.04
CA LEU A 176 8.39 -2.26 -10.85
C LEU A 176 9.46 -3.33 -10.70
N LYS A 177 10.68 -3.01 -11.14
CA LYS A 177 11.82 -3.91 -11.04
C LYS A 177 12.61 -3.62 -9.78
N ILE A 178 12.89 -4.67 -9.01
CA ILE A 178 13.77 -4.62 -7.86
C ILE A 178 14.59 -5.91 -7.81
N ASP A 179 15.82 -5.79 -7.36
CA ASP A 179 16.65 -6.98 -7.12
C ASP A 179 16.13 -7.67 -5.84
N SER A 180 15.64 -8.88 -5.98
CA SER A 180 15.00 -9.64 -4.91
C SER A 180 15.22 -11.13 -5.10
N TYR A 181 15.07 -11.90 -4.03
CA TYR A 181 15.11 -13.35 -4.11
C TYR A 181 14.03 -13.85 -5.08
N SER A 182 14.46 -14.60 -6.09
CA SER A 182 13.59 -15.34 -7.01
C SER A 182 13.77 -16.85 -6.81
N TRP A 183 12.70 -17.60 -7.02
CA TRP A 183 12.79 -19.05 -7.04
C TRP A 183 13.69 -19.48 -8.20
N PRO A 184 14.62 -20.43 -8.01
CA PRO A 184 15.44 -20.94 -9.11
C PRO A 184 14.57 -21.51 -10.23
N GLU A 185 14.94 -21.21 -11.48
CA GLU A 185 14.35 -21.82 -12.68
C GLU A 185 14.74 -23.29 -12.82
#